data_7a04c66798d6c79b0053d920c07cadcb
#
_entry.id   7a04c66798d6c79b0053d920c07cadcb
#
_cell.length_a   1.000
_cell.length_b   1.000
_cell.length_c   1.000
_cell.angle_alpha   90.00
_cell.angle_beta   90.00
_cell.angle_gamma   90.00
#
_symmetry.space_group_name_H-M   'P 1'
#
loop_
_entity.id
_entity.type
_entity.pdbx_description
1 polymer ?
#
loop_
_entity_poly.entity_id
_entity_poly.type
_entity_poly.pdbx_seq_one_letter_code
_entity_poly.pdbx_strand_id
1 'polypeptide(L)'
;MHHLLTLEELDRAALTRLLDRAERFRVEGAPRELLAGRTVLTLFFEPSTRTRTSFVLASKRLGADTLNFNLSHSSTSKGESMLDTLHTLEAMGLDALVVRHSENGLPAYLAQHANTGVSVINAGDGTHAHPTQGLLDALTIRQRCSDFENLHVVICGDIRHSRVARSDVCAFHTLGVRDIRLCAPRAMLPESPQEFPGCGTTEDFDGALDGADVVIMLRIQKERMADAQFPEAADYHAHYGLDTRRLALAKPDCQVLHPGPINRGIEITPEIADGAHSRILDQVANGVATRMAVLAQLLAPPA
;
A
#
# COMPACT_ATOMS: atom_id res chain seq x y z
N MET A 1 0.41 -19.62 2.55
CA MET A 1 0.36 -18.31 3.24
C MET A 1 -0.82 -18.36 4.20
N HIS A 2 -0.60 -18.07 5.47
CA HIS A 2 -1.67 -18.05 6.49
C HIS A 2 -2.00 -16.60 6.91
N HIS A 3 -1.01 -15.73 6.92
CA HIS A 3 -1.15 -14.30 7.15
C HIS A 3 -0.59 -13.51 5.96
N LEU A 4 -0.90 -12.21 5.86
CA LEU A 4 -0.22 -11.28 4.96
C LEU A 4 0.30 -10.09 5.79
N LEU A 5 1.54 -10.15 6.22
CA LEU A 5 2.15 -9.16 7.11
C LEU A 5 3.05 -8.19 6.34
N THR A 6 3.88 -8.72 5.44
CA THR A 6 4.76 -7.98 4.52
C THR A 6 4.72 -8.62 3.13
N LEU A 7 5.43 -8.07 2.16
CA LEU A 7 5.66 -8.70 0.85
C LEU A 7 7.00 -9.44 0.78
N GLU A 8 7.86 -9.28 1.77
CA GLU A 8 9.20 -9.89 1.83
C GLU A 8 9.14 -11.43 1.88
N GLU A 9 8.06 -11.98 2.39
CA GLU A 9 7.83 -13.43 2.48
C GLU A 9 7.32 -14.04 1.16
N LEU A 10 7.00 -13.20 0.16
CA LEU A 10 6.45 -13.66 -1.11
C LEU A 10 7.54 -13.74 -2.18
N ASP A 11 7.72 -14.92 -2.75
CA ASP A 11 8.49 -15.07 -3.96
C ASP A 11 7.75 -14.51 -5.20
N ARG A 12 8.47 -14.37 -6.32
CA ARG A 12 7.91 -13.86 -7.59
C ARG A 12 6.67 -14.65 -8.04
N ALA A 13 6.66 -15.97 -7.86
CA ALA A 13 5.55 -16.81 -8.27
C ALA A 13 4.29 -16.57 -7.40
N ALA A 14 4.45 -16.45 -6.08
CA ALA A 14 3.36 -16.17 -5.17
C ALA A 14 2.76 -14.78 -5.41
N LEU A 15 3.63 -13.78 -5.60
CA LEU A 15 3.22 -12.41 -5.90
C LEU A 15 2.49 -12.35 -7.24
N THR A 16 3.03 -12.99 -8.30
CA THR A 16 2.40 -13.05 -9.62
C THR A 16 1.02 -13.72 -9.54
N ARG A 17 0.86 -14.83 -8.82
CA ARG A 17 -0.45 -15.49 -8.63
C ARG A 17 -1.48 -14.57 -7.96
N LEU A 18 -1.07 -13.75 -6.99
CA LEU A 18 -1.96 -12.77 -6.37
C LEU A 18 -2.39 -11.70 -7.36
N LEU A 19 -1.45 -11.18 -8.15
CA LEU A 19 -1.74 -10.19 -9.19
C LEU A 19 -2.66 -10.75 -10.29
N ASP A 20 -2.44 -11.99 -10.73
CA ASP A 20 -3.29 -12.65 -11.74
C ASP A 20 -4.71 -12.87 -11.23
N ARG A 21 -4.84 -13.28 -9.97
CA ARG A 21 -6.15 -13.43 -9.32
C ARG A 21 -6.85 -12.07 -9.18
N ALA A 22 -6.12 -11.03 -8.80
CA ALA A 22 -6.66 -9.68 -8.68
C ALA A 22 -7.13 -9.15 -10.03
N GLU A 23 -6.34 -9.31 -11.09
CA GLU A 23 -6.73 -8.92 -12.45
C GLU A 23 -7.97 -9.66 -12.92
N ARG A 24 -8.04 -10.98 -12.71
CA ARG A 24 -9.21 -11.77 -13.03
C ARG A 24 -10.45 -11.27 -12.28
N PHE A 25 -10.35 -11.03 -10.97
CA PHE A 25 -11.47 -10.49 -10.18
C PHE A 25 -11.89 -9.09 -10.62
N ARG A 26 -10.95 -8.29 -11.14
CA ARG A 26 -11.24 -6.97 -11.67
C ARG A 26 -12.02 -7.04 -12.98
N VAL A 27 -11.65 -7.94 -13.89
CA VAL A 27 -12.19 -8.04 -15.25
C VAL A 27 -13.48 -8.87 -15.27
N GLU A 28 -13.45 -10.05 -14.64
CA GLU A 28 -14.53 -11.05 -14.71
C GLU A 28 -15.46 -10.99 -13.49
N GLY A 29 -15.04 -10.32 -12.41
CA GLY A 29 -15.68 -10.42 -11.09
C GLY A 29 -15.23 -11.67 -10.34
N ALA A 30 -15.69 -11.79 -9.09
CA ALA A 30 -15.44 -12.97 -8.26
C ALA A 30 -16.78 -13.69 -7.95
N PRO A 31 -16.74 -15.02 -7.69
CA PRO A 31 -17.91 -15.71 -7.19
C PRO A 31 -18.39 -15.05 -5.88
N ARG A 32 -19.67 -14.66 -5.86
CA ARG A 32 -20.25 -13.92 -4.71
C ARG A 32 -20.33 -14.74 -3.43
N GLU A 33 -20.19 -16.04 -3.51
CA GLU A 33 -20.28 -16.97 -2.38
C GLU A 33 -18.92 -17.58 -2.03
N LEU A 34 -17.82 -17.07 -2.62
CA LEU A 34 -16.48 -17.63 -2.44
C LEU A 34 -16.06 -17.69 -0.97
N LEU A 35 -16.49 -16.74 -0.17
CA LEU A 35 -16.22 -16.64 1.28
C LEU A 35 -17.52 -16.65 2.09
N ALA A 36 -18.58 -17.28 1.60
CA ALA A 36 -19.83 -17.42 2.35
C ALA A 36 -19.57 -18.14 3.69
N GLY A 37 -20.12 -17.59 4.77
CA GLY A 37 -19.93 -18.09 6.14
C GLY A 37 -18.57 -17.74 6.77
N ARG A 38 -17.73 -16.96 6.09
CA ARG A 38 -16.49 -16.41 6.67
C ARG A 38 -16.72 -15.02 7.25
N THR A 39 -16.10 -14.74 8.39
CA THR A 39 -16.19 -13.44 9.09
C THR A 39 -14.86 -12.70 8.98
N VAL A 40 -14.90 -11.49 8.39
CA VAL A 40 -13.74 -10.59 8.26
C VAL A 40 -13.97 -9.35 9.11
N LEU A 41 -13.06 -9.07 10.03
CA LEU A 41 -13.12 -7.89 10.88
C LEU A 41 -12.04 -6.88 10.49
N THR A 42 -12.41 -5.60 10.40
CA THR A 42 -11.45 -4.51 10.18
C THR A 42 -11.22 -3.74 11.49
N LEU A 43 -9.97 -3.72 11.94
CA LEU A 43 -9.50 -3.09 13.18
C LEU A 43 -8.50 -1.98 12.83
N PHE A 44 -8.98 -0.73 12.79
CA PHE A 44 -8.21 0.42 12.37
C PHE A 44 -8.01 1.41 13.50
N PHE A 45 -6.77 1.59 13.93
CA PHE A 45 -6.35 2.55 14.95
C PHE A 45 -5.97 3.92 14.37
N GLU A 46 -5.78 3.99 13.05
CA GLU A 46 -5.56 5.24 12.32
C GLU A 46 -6.73 5.53 11.36
N PRO A 47 -7.07 6.80 11.11
CA PRO A 47 -8.00 7.16 10.06
C PRO A 47 -7.54 6.66 8.69
N SER A 48 -8.40 5.91 8.01
CA SER A 48 -8.13 5.42 6.66
C SER A 48 -9.41 5.09 5.91
N THR A 49 -9.95 6.07 5.19
CA THR A 49 -11.19 5.88 4.44
C THR A 49 -11.01 4.88 3.30
N ARG A 50 -9.99 5.08 2.44
CA ARG A 50 -9.76 4.22 1.27
C ARG A 50 -9.50 2.77 1.64
N THR A 51 -8.51 2.53 2.50
CA THR A 51 -8.11 1.15 2.85
C THR A 51 -9.24 0.40 3.53
N ARG A 52 -9.90 1.02 4.54
CA ARG A 52 -11.02 0.39 5.23
C ARG A 52 -12.18 0.09 4.28
N THR A 53 -12.64 1.09 3.53
CA THR A 53 -13.76 0.91 2.60
C THR A 53 -13.48 -0.15 1.55
N SER A 54 -12.25 -0.22 1.03
CA SER A 54 -11.90 -1.22 0.02
C SER A 54 -11.82 -2.65 0.58
N PHE A 55 -11.39 -2.85 1.83
CA PHE A 55 -11.49 -4.16 2.48
C PHE A 55 -12.95 -4.57 2.73
N VAL A 56 -13.78 -3.63 3.21
CA VAL A 56 -15.22 -3.88 3.39
C VAL A 56 -15.88 -4.26 2.07
N LEU A 57 -15.60 -3.53 1.00
CA LEU A 57 -16.13 -3.86 -0.34
C LEU A 57 -15.60 -5.20 -0.85
N ALA A 58 -14.32 -5.49 -0.66
CA ALA A 58 -13.71 -6.76 -1.05
C ALA A 58 -14.38 -7.94 -0.33
N SER A 59 -14.52 -7.87 0.98
CA SER A 59 -15.17 -8.92 1.79
C SER A 59 -16.60 -9.16 1.33
N LYS A 60 -17.40 -8.08 1.19
CA LYS A 60 -18.80 -8.18 0.74
C LYS A 60 -18.96 -8.74 -0.67
N ARG A 61 -18.04 -8.39 -1.61
CA ARG A 61 -18.08 -8.92 -2.98
C ARG A 61 -17.77 -10.41 -3.06
N LEU A 62 -17.04 -10.93 -2.06
CA LEU A 62 -16.73 -12.36 -1.92
C LEU A 62 -17.77 -13.13 -1.08
N GLY A 63 -18.78 -12.45 -0.51
CA GLY A 63 -19.84 -13.06 0.28
C GLY A 63 -19.48 -13.27 1.75
N ALA A 64 -18.39 -12.66 2.25
CA ALA A 64 -18.03 -12.72 3.66
C ALA A 64 -18.87 -11.76 4.51
N ASP A 65 -19.17 -12.16 5.74
CA ASP A 65 -19.65 -11.26 6.78
C ASP A 65 -18.55 -10.28 7.17
N THR A 66 -18.88 -8.98 7.21
CA THR A 66 -17.89 -7.93 7.43
C THR A 66 -18.23 -7.11 8.65
N LEU A 67 -17.34 -7.12 9.63
CA LEU A 67 -17.45 -6.35 10.85
C LEU A 67 -16.44 -5.19 10.84
N ASN A 68 -16.93 -4.00 11.23
CA ASN A 68 -16.08 -2.83 11.43
C ASN A 68 -16.01 -2.51 12.92
N PHE A 69 -14.82 -2.60 13.48
CA PHE A 69 -14.61 -2.24 14.88
C PHE A 69 -14.19 -0.77 14.97
N ASN A 70 -14.95 0.02 15.72
CA ASN A 70 -14.62 1.42 15.97
C ASN A 70 -14.10 1.57 17.40
N LEU A 71 -12.79 1.83 17.50
CA LEU A 71 -12.08 1.89 18.78
C LEU A 71 -12.46 3.09 19.66
N SER A 72 -13.01 4.16 19.09
CA SER A 72 -13.43 5.33 19.87
C SER A 72 -14.52 5.02 20.90
N HIS A 73 -15.13 3.84 20.81
CA HIS A 73 -16.19 3.36 21.72
C HIS A 73 -15.95 1.92 22.23
N SER A 74 -14.72 1.41 22.14
CA SER A 74 -14.41 0.01 22.48
C SER A 74 -13.91 -0.15 23.92
N SER A 75 -13.90 -1.40 24.40
CA SER A 75 -13.37 -1.78 25.73
C SER A 75 -11.88 -1.55 25.90
N THR A 76 -11.11 -1.35 24.83
CA THR A 76 -9.69 -0.92 24.91
C THR A 76 -9.55 0.42 25.63
N SER A 77 -10.55 1.30 25.57
CA SER A 77 -10.61 2.53 26.39
C SER A 77 -10.76 2.25 27.88
N LYS A 78 -11.08 1.00 28.28
CA LYS A 78 -11.21 0.55 29.66
C LYS A 78 -10.01 -0.26 30.16
N GLY A 79 -8.90 -0.31 29.38
CA GLY A 79 -7.67 -1.01 29.75
C GLY A 79 -7.59 -2.47 29.29
N GLU A 80 -8.48 -2.94 28.41
CA GLU A 80 -8.37 -4.26 27.79
C GLU A 80 -7.14 -4.35 26.89
N SER A 81 -6.37 -5.43 27.00
CA SER A 81 -5.19 -5.63 26.16
C SER A 81 -5.58 -6.00 24.72
N MET A 82 -4.66 -5.79 23.76
CA MET A 82 -4.85 -6.20 22.37
C MET A 82 -5.05 -7.71 22.22
N LEU A 83 -4.42 -8.50 23.08
CA LEU A 83 -4.58 -9.96 23.07
C LEU A 83 -5.95 -10.38 23.61
N ASP A 84 -6.44 -9.75 24.68
CA ASP A 84 -7.78 -10.04 25.20
C ASP A 84 -8.83 -9.70 24.13
N THR A 85 -8.66 -8.58 23.45
CA THR A 85 -9.51 -8.20 22.30
C THR A 85 -9.44 -9.25 21.17
N LEU A 86 -8.23 -9.70 20.78
CA LEU A 86 -8.06 -10.74 19.77
C LEU A 86 -8.80 -12.02 20.18
N HIS A 87 -8.53 -12.55 21.38
CA HIS A 87 -9.13 -13.79 21.84
C HIS A 87 -10.66 -13.71 21.99
N THR A 88 -11.17 -12.55 22.39
CA THR A 88 -12.62 -12.29 22.44
C THR A 88 -13.24 -12.39 21.03
N LEU A 89 -12.61 -11.77 20.03
CA LEU A 89 -13.06 -11.81 18.64
C LEU A 89 -12.97 -13.22 18.03
N GLU A 90 -11.90 -13.94 18.32
CA GLU A 90 -11.73 -15.33 17.92
C GLU A 90 -12.82 -16.24 18.48
N ALA A 91 -13.18 -16.05 19.76
CA ALA A 91 -14.26 -16.79 20.38
C ALA A 91 -15.64 -16.52 19.75
N MET A 92 -15.80 -15.38 19.06
CA MET A 92 -17.01 -15.03 18.28
C MET A 92 -17.03 -15.63 16.86
N GLY A 93 -16.00 -16.40 16.47
CA GLY A 93 -15.94 -17.05 15.14
C GLY A 93 -15.32 -16.18 14.06
N LEU A 94 -14.29 -15.39 14.39
CA LEU A 94 -13.52 -14.60 13.42
C LEU A 94 -12.64 -15.52 12.54
N ASP A 95 -12.65 -15.30 11.23
CA ASP A 95 -11.76 -15.98 10.26
C ASP A 95 -10.58 -15.09 9.82
N ALA A 96 -10.79 -13.79 9.73
CA ALA A 96 -9.71 -12.85 9.37
C ALA A 96 -9.79 -11.52 10.11
N LEU A 97 -8.62 -11.03 10.52
CA LEU A 97 -8.41 -9.74 11.15
C LEU A 97 -7.57 -8.82 10.24
N VAL A 98 -8.16 -7.74 9.77
CA VAL A 98 -7.49 -6.70 8.99
C VAL A 98 -7.08 -5.57 9.92
N VAL A 99 -5.77 -5.42 10.16
CA VAL A 99 -5.23 -4.51 11.18
C VAL A 99 -4.48 -3.34 10.55
N ARG A 100 -4.75 -2.13 11.04
CA ARG A 100 -3.96 -0.93 10.75
C ARG A 100 -3.61 -0.19 12.02
N HIS A 101 -2.32 0.10 12.22
CA HIS A 101 -1.81 0.76 13.43
C HIS A 101 -0.76 1.83 13.10
N SER A 102 -0.58 2.78 14.03
CA SER A 102 0.48 3.81 13.94
C SER A 102 1.86 3.31 14.35
N GLU A 103 1.95 2.24 15.14
CA GLU A 103 3.20 1.62 15.55
C GLU A 103 3.55 0.43 14.66
N ASN A 104 4.86 0.20 14.50
CA ASN A 104 5.38 -0.94 13.76
C ASN A 104 5.12 -2.25 14.53
N GLY A 105 4.83 -3.32 13.81
CA GLY A 105 4.87 -4.69 14.33
C GLY A 105 3.58 -5.19 14.98
N LEU A 106 2.55 -4.37 15.23
CA LEU A 106 1.31 -4.87 15.84
C LEU A 106 0.64 -5.99 15.02
N PRO A 107 0.52 -5.92 13.68
CA PRO A 107 -0.04 -7.04 12.91
C PRO A 107 0.75 -8.35 13.09
N ALA A 108 2.09 -8.27 13.11
CA ALA A 108 2.95 -9.43 13.33
C ALA A 108 2.79 -10.00 14.75
N TYR A 109 2.72 -9.13 15.76
CA TYR A 109 2.46 -9.52 17.12
C TYR A 109 1.12 -10.26 17.28
N LEU A 110 0.05 -9.75 16.67
CA LEU A 110 -1.26 -10.40 16.69
C LEU A 110 -1.24 -11.74 15.93
N ALA A 111 -0.55 -11.82 14.80
CA ALA A 111 -0.41 -13.05 14.02
C ALA A 111 0.29 -14.17 14.79
N GLN A 112 1.28 -13.84 15.64
CA GLN A 112 1.98 -14.80 16.50
C GLN A 112 1.09 -15.39 17.60
N HIS A 113 0.04 -14.67 18.01
CA HIS A 113 -0.86 -15.06 19.09
C HIS A 113 -2.25 -15.49 18.61
N ALA A 114 -2.53 -15.33 17.34
CA ALA A 114 -3.80 -15.72 16.74
C ALA A 114 -3.95 -17.26 16.70
N ASN A 115 -5.17 -17.73 16.93
CA ASN A 115 -5.51 -19.14 16.75
C ASN A 115 -5.25 -19.59 15.30
N THR A 116 -4.95 -20.87 15.10
CA THR A 116 -4.59 -21.44 13.79
C THR A 116 -5.65 -21.27 12.70
N GLY A 117 -6.89 -20.96 13.07
CA GLY A 117 -7.98 -20.68 12.11
C GLY A 117 -8.11 -19.24 11.67
N VAL A 118 -7.38 -18.29 12.29
CA VAL A 118 -7.53 -16.85 12.05
C VAL A 118 -6.38 -16.29 11.24
N SER A 119 -6.69 -15.67 10.12
CA SER A 119 -5.71 -14.98 9.27
C SER A 119 -5.57 -13.50 9.68
N VAL A 120 -4.33 -13.02 9.82
CA VAL A 120 -4.04 -11.59 10.06
C VAL A 120 -3.54 -10.93 8.79
N ILE A 121 -4.11 -9.78 8.46
CA ILE A 121 -3.78 -8.99 7.28
C ILE A 121 -3.32 -7.61 7.72
N ASN A 122 -2.09 -7.25 7.38
CA ASN A 122 -1.55 -5.92 7.62
C ASN A 122 -2.14 -4.91 6.61
N ALA A 123 -2.93 -3.95 7.10
CA ALA A 123 -3.49 -2.85 6.34
C ALA A 123 -2.69 -1.54 6.49
N GLY A 124 -1.47 -1.65 6.99
CA GLY A 124 -0.50 -0.60 7.22
C GLY A 124 -0.12 -0.44 8.69
N ASP A 125 1.14 -0.65 9.03
CA ASP A 125 1.71 -0.49 10.35
C ASP A 125 2.86 0.52 10.36
N GLY A 126 2.74 1.57 11.15
CA GLY A 126 3.75 2.60 11.36
C GLY A 126 4.40 3.10 10.06
N THR A 127 5.72 2.97 9.99
CA THR A 127 6.56 3.23 8.82
C THR A 127 7.02 1.95 8.13
N HIS A 128 6.60 0.77 8.62
CA HIS A 128 7.14 -0.54 8.27
C HIS A 128 6.57 -1.10 6.97
N ALA A 129 5.26 -1.45 6.91
CA ALA A 129 4.71 -2.11 5.73
C ALA A 129 3.25 -1.75 5.44
N HIS A 130 2.87 -1.81 4.17
CA HIS A 130 1.50 -1.77 3.67
C HIS A 130 1.36 -2.72 2.46
N PRO A 131 1.37 -4.05 2.70
CA PRO A 131 1.53 -5.05 1.63
C PRO A 131 0.47 -4.94 0.54
N THR A 132 -0.80 -4.67 0.88
CA THR A 132 -1.84 -4.53 -0.14
C THR A 132 -1.73 -3.23 -0.95
N GLN A 133 -0.95 -2.24 -0.50
CA GLN A 133 -0.62 -1.07 -1.32
C GLN A 133 0.44 -1.43 -2.36
N GLY A 134 1.55 -2.06 -1.97
CA GLY A 134 2.55 -2.51 -2.94
C GLY A 134 1.97 -3.45 -4.00
N LEU A 135 1.05 -4.36 -3.60
CA LEU A 135 0.35 -5.22 -4.54
C LEU A 135 -0.52 -4.45 -5.54
N LEU A 136 -1.33 -3.48 -5.08
CA LEU A 136 -2.21 -2.73 -5.98
C LEU A 136 -1.42 -1.78 -6.90
N ASP A 137 -0.29 -1.25 -6.44
CA ASP A 137 0.60 -0.40 -7.25
C ASP A 137 1.29 -1.25 -8.33
N ALA A 138 1.80 -2.43 -7.97
CA ALA A 138 2.32 -3.39 -8.94
C ALA A 138 1.26 -3.84 -9.96
N LEU A 139 0.02 -4.10 -9.53
CA LEU A 139 -1.08 -4.43 -10.44
C LEU A 139 -1.37 -3.27 -11.40
N THR A 140 -1.40 -2.04 -10.90
CA THR A 140 -1.68 -0.85 -11.70
C THR A 140 -0.62 -0.63 -12.78
N ILE A 141 0.65 -0.78 -12.42
CA ILE A 141 1.77 -0.70 -13.37
C ILE A 141 1.66 -1.80 -14.43
N ARG A 142 1.41 -3.06 -13.99
CA ARG A 142 1.35 -4.24 -14.86
C ARG A 142 0.27 -4.13 -15.94
N GLN A 143 -0.82 -3.44 -15.69
CA GLN A 143 -1.88 -3.23 -16.67
C GLN A 143 -1.46 -2.44 -17.91
N ARG A 144 -0.34 -1.73 -17.83
CA ARG A 144 0.22 -0.94 -18.94
C ARG A 144 1.58 -1.46 -19.40
N CYS A 145 2.33 -2.06 -18.49
CA CYS A 145 3.65 -2.63 -18.77
C CYS A 145 3.83 -3.94 -18.02
N SER A 146 3.95 -5.05 -18.74
CA SER A 146 4.16 -6.38 -18.16
C SER A 146 5.63 -6.73 -17.93
N ASP A 147 6.55 -5.99 -18.54
CA ASP A 147 8.00 -6.19 -18.42
C ASP A 147 8.58 -5.31 -17.30
N PHE A 148 8.61 -5.85 -16.08
CA PHE A 148 9.15 -5.16 -14.92
C PHE A 148 10.68 -5.03 -14.93
N GLU A 149 11.40 -5.89 -15.66
CA GLU A 149 12.88 -5.92 -15.61
C GLU A 149 13.51 -4.69 -16.26
N ASN A 150 12.83 -4.09 -17.21
CA ASN A 150 13.27 -2.92 -17.96
C ASN A 150 12.62 -1.60 -17.52
N LEU A 151 11.83 -1.63 -16.43
CA LEU A 151 11.20 -0.41 -15.90
C LEU A 151 12.21 0.45 -15.15
N HIS A 152 12.14 1.76 -15.42
CA HIS A 152 12.73 2.79 -14.59
C HIS A 152 11.63 3.42 -13.70
N VAL A 153 11.72 3.22 -12.39
CA VAL A 153 10.74 3.66 -11.42
C VAL A 153 11.32 4.76 -10.53
N VAL A 154 10.61 5.88 -10.43
CA VAL A 154 10.95 6.98 -9.51
C VAL A 154 9.91 7.01 -8.40
N ILE A 155 10.36 7.02 -7.14
CA ILE A 155 9.51 7.23 -5.97
C ILE A 155 9.97 8.55 -5.32
N CYS A 156 9.09 9.56 -5.30
CA CYS A 156 9.41 10.89 -4.81
C CYS A 156 8.54 11.29 -3.62
N GLY A 157 9.16 11.80 -2.56
CA GLY A 157 8.47 12.34 -1.38
C GLY A 157 9.10 11.90 -0.07
N ASP A 158 8.32 11.79 1.01
CA ASP A 158 8.80 11.35 2.32
C ASP A 158 9.10 9.85 2.33
N ILE A 159 10.27 9.48 1.80
CA ILE A 159 10.72 8.07 1.66
C ILE A 159 10.97 7.45 3.05
N ARG A 160 11.66 8.19 3.92
CA ARG A 160 12.10 7.70 5.25
C ARG A 160 10.93 7.16 6.07
N HIS A 161 9.80 7.85 6.08
CA HIS A 161 8.65 7.50 6.91
C HIS A 161 7.55 6.77 6.12
N SER A 162 7.86 6.34 4.88
CA SER A 162 6.86 5.75 4.00
C SER A 162 6.85 4.23 4.04
N ARG A 163 5.86 3.66 4.73
CA ARG A 163 5.52 2.23 4.61
C ARG A 163 5.10 1.83 3.19
N VAL A 164 4.64 2.79 2.39
CA VAL A 164 4.28 2.55 0.99
C VAL A 164 5.52 2.36 0.16
N ALA A 165 6.51 3.27 0.25
CA ALA A 165 7.79 3.12 -0.45
C ALA A 165 8.46 1.77 -0.15
N ARG A 166 8.47 1.32 1.14
CA ARG A 166 9.03 0.02 1.53
C ARG A 166 8.31 -1.14 0.85
N SER A 167 6.99 -1.13 0.85
CA SER A 167 6.21 -2.21 0.23
C SER A 167 6.28 -2.18 -1.30
N ASP A 168 6.34 -1.01 -1.91
CA ASP A 168 6.49 -0.85 -3.36
C ASP A 168 7.85 -1.37 -3.83
N VAL A 169 8.94 -0.94 -3.18
CA VAL A 169 10.30 -1.41 -3.49
C VAL A 169 10.40 -2.92 -3.35
N CYS A 170 9.85 -3.50 -2.28
CA CYS A 170 9.82 -4.94 -2.09
C CYS A 170 9.06 -5.64 -3.23
N ALA A 171 7.85 -5.17 -3.58
CA ALA A 171 7.06 -5.74 -4.67
C ALA A 171 7.78 -5.64 -6.03
N PHE A 172 8.36 -4.48 -6.32
CA PHE A 172 9.01 -4.22 -7.61
C PHE A 172 10.29 -5.03 -7.77
N HIS A 173 11.15 -5.11 -6.76
CA HIS A 173 12.33 -5.99 -6.79
C HIS A 173 11.95 -7.46 -6.96
N THR A 174 10.92 -7.93 -6.24
CA THR A 174 10.41 -9.31 -6.39
C THR A 174 9.93 -9.57 -7.82
N LEU A 175 9.34 -8.58 -8.49
CA LEU A 175 8.91 -8.66 -9.89
C LEU A 175 10.04 -8.46 -10.90
N GLY A 176 11.22 -8.02 -10.47
CA GLY A 176 12.42 -7.91 -11.30
C GLY A 176 12.83 -6.49 -11.69
N VAL A 177 12.19 -5.44 -11.17
CA VAL A 177 12.63 -4.05 -11.40
C VAL A 177 14.05 -3.87 -10.86
N ARG A 178 14.95 -3.34 -11.68
CA ARG A 178 16.37 -3.13 -11.34
C ARG A 178 16.74 -1.67 -11.14
N ASP A 179 15.99 -0.75 -11.76
CA ASP A 179 16.25 0.69 -11.67
C ASP A 179 15.11 1.36 -10.88
N ILE A 180 15.34 1.52 -9.57
CA ILE A 180 14.44 2.25 -8.66
C ILE A 180 15.22 3.42 -8.08
N ARG A 181 14.73 4.64 -8.32
CA ARG A 181 15.31 5.88 -7.81
C ARG A 181 14.41 6.49 -6.76
N LEU A 182 14.94 6.65 -5.55
CA LEU A 182 14.27 7.31 -4.43
C LEU A 182 14.71 8.77 -4.40
N CYS A 183 13.75 9.69 -4.59
CA CYS A 183 14.03 11.11 -4.68
C CYS A 183 13.34 11.90 -3.57
N ALA A 184 14.10 12.69 -2.83
CA ALA A 184 13.55 13.56 -1.76
C ALA A 184 14.59 14.57 -1.27
N PRO A 185 14.17 15.61 -0.52
CA PRO A 185 15.11 16.36 0.32
C PRO A 185 15.88 15.44 1.25
N ARG A 186 17.14 15.77 1.57
CA ARG A 186 18.03 14.94 2.40
C ARG A 186 17.38 14.44 3.70
N ALA A 187 16.60 15.27 4.37
CA ALA A 187 15.92 14.93 5.61
C ALA A 187 14.85 13.82 5.45
N MET A 188 14.33 13.63 4.24
CA MET A 188 13.29 12.65 3.91
C MET A 188 13.84 11.41 3.19
N LEU A 189 15.13 11.39 2.82
CA LEU A 189 15.82 10.21 2.31
C LEU A 189 16.15 9.23 3.44
N PRO A 190 16.32 7.92 3.12
CA PRO A 190 16.80 6.95 4.10
C PRO A 190 18.12 7.38 4.73
N GLU A 191 18.35 7.04 5.98
CA GLU A 191 19.62 7.31 6.67
C GLU A 191 20.74 6.42 6.13
N SER A 192 20.38 5.23 5.71
CA SER A 192 21.29 4.21 5.26
C SER A 192 20.80 3.53 3.98
N PRO A 193 21.67 3.23 3.00
CA PRO A 193 21.31 2.46 1.82
C PRO A 193 20.73 1.07 2.13
N GLN A 194 21.04 0.52 3.31
CA GLN A 194 20.53 -0.78 3.75
C GLN A 194 19.03 -0.78 4.03
N GLU A 195 18.41 0.39 4.22
CA GLU A 195 16.96 0.49 4.40
C GLU A 195 16.18 0.22 3.10
N PHE A 196 16.82 0.47 1.95
CA PHE A 196 16.26 0.24 0.61
C PHE A 196 17.35 -0.37 -0.29
N PRO A 197 17.73 -1.62 -0.06
CA PRO A 197 18.81 -2.26 -0.81
C PRO A 197 18.49 -2.32 -2.31
N GLY A 198 19.47 -2.01 -3.14
CA GLY A 198 19.30 -2.02 -4.60
C GLY A 198 18.66 -0.77 -5.20
N CYS A 199 18.28 0.23 -4.38
CA CYS A 199 17.74 1.50 -4.86
C CYS A 199 18.79 2.60 -4.91
N GLY A 200 18.73 3.44 -5.96
CA GLY A 200 19.46 4.71 -6.00
C GLY A 200 18.77 5.79 -5.17
N THR A 201 19.53 6.69 -4.54
CA THR A 201 19.00 7.85 -3.82
C THR A 201 19.50 9.15 -4.41
N THR A 202 18.67 10.16 -4.55
CA THR A 202 19.04 11.47 -5.11
C THR A 202 18.18 12.59 -4.52
N GLU A 203 18.73 13.80 -4.50
CA GLU A 203 17.99 15.03 -4.23
C GLU A 203 17.60 15.77 -5.52
N ASP A 204 18.13 15.32 -6.69
CA ASP A 204 17.84 15.88 -8.01
C ASP A 204 16.60 15.19 -8.61
N PHE A 205 15.44 15.85 -8.52
CA PHE A 205 14.20 15.29 -9.05
C PHE A 205 14.13 15.35 -10.57
N ASP A 206 14.62 16.43 -11.18
CA ASP A 206 14.63 16.58 -12.63
C ASP A 206 15.50 15.46 -13.27
N GLY A 207 16.70 15.21 -12.73
CA GLY A 207 17.56 14.12 -13.16
C GLY A 207 17.00 12.72 -12.86
N ALA A 208 16.26 12.56 -11.77
CA ALA A 208 15.61 11.28 -11.46
C ALA A 208 14.52 10.92 -12.47
N LEU A 209 13.82 11.91 -13.02
CA LEU A 209 12.73 11.73 -13.98
C LEU A 209 13.21 11.36 -15.38
N ASP A 210 14.48 11.63 -15.74
CA ASP A 210 14.99 11.33 -17.08
C ASP A 210 14.81 9.84 -17.41
N GLY A 211 14.02 9.56 -18.44
CA GLY A 211 13.69 8.23 -18.91
C GLY A 211 12.78 7.39 -18.01
N ALA A 212 12.11 7.99 -17.02
CA ALA A 212 11.21 7.27 -16.12
C ALA A 212 9.97 6.70 -16.83
N ASP A 213 9.67 5.43 -16.56
CA ASP A 213 8.44 4.74 -16.99
C ASP A 213 7.32 4.95 -15.98
N VAL A 214 7.67 5.04 -14.69
CA VAL A 214 6.73 5.15 -13.58
C VAL A 214 7.22 6.19 -12.59
N VAL A 215 6.34 7.09 -12.18
CA VAL A 215 6.58 8.04 -11.10
C VAL A 215 5.54 7.85 -10.01
N ILE A 216 5.98 7.54 -8.81
CA ILE A 216 5.12 7.41 -7.62
C ILE A 216 5.38 8.62 -6.73
N MET A 217 4.39 9.50 -6.64
CA MET A 217 4.45 10.64 -5.74
C MET A 217 3.91 10.26 -4.37
N LEU A 218 4.70 10.46 -3.32
CA LEU A 218 4.29 10.18 -1.96
C LEU A 218 3.75 11.44 -1.30
N ARG A 219 2.73 11.26 -0.47
CA ARG A 219 2.22 12.34 0.36
C ARG A 219 3.27 12.80 1.36
N ILE A 220 3.44 14.12 1.49
CA ILE A 220 4.23 14.70 2.57
C ILE A 220 3.43 14.62 3.87
N GLN A 221 3.99 13.90 4.85
CA GLN A 221 3.30 13.58 6.11
C GLN A 221 3.76 14.55 7.22
N LYS A 222 3.19 15.77 7.25
CA LYS A 222 3.50 16.79 8.27
C LYS A 222 3.38 16.24 9.69
N GLU A 223 2.39 15.39 9.91
CA GLU A 223 2.09 14.77 11.20
C GLU A 223 3.16 13.79 11.72
N ARG A 224 4.14 13.42 10.87
CA ARG A 224 5.23 12.48 11.21
C ARG A 224 6.59 13.15 11.30
N MET A 225 6.68 14.42 10.98
CA MET A 225 7.92 15.19 10.98
C MET A 225 7.88 16.22 12.11
N ALA A 226 9.02 16.49 12.74
CA ALA A 226 9.17 17.64 13.62
C ALA A 226 9.03 18.94 12.78
N ASP A 227 8.32 19.92 13.28
CA ASP A 227 8.03 21.19 12.56
C ASP A 227 9.27 21.86 11.96
N ALA A 228 10.42 21.76 12.64
CA ALA A 228 11.69 22.34 12.19
C ALA A 228 12.33 21.64 10.98
N GLN A 229 11.86 20.44 10.59
CA GLN A 229 12.40 19.67 9.47
C GLN A 229 11.49 19.71 8.24
N PHE A 230 10.33 20.34 8.36
CA PHE A 230 9.38 20.40 7.26
C PHE A 230 9.71 21.59 6.36
N PRO A 231 10.02 21.38 5.06
CA PRO A 231 10.16 22.49 4.11
C PRO A 231 8.83 23.21 3.95
N GLU A 232 8.86 24.51 3.73
CA GLU A 232 7.65 25.22 3.37
C GLU A 232 7.01 24.61 2.11
N ALA A 233 5.68 24.56 2.06
CA ALA A 233 4.96 23.89 0.97
C ALA A 233 5.32 24.44 -0.42
N ALA A 234 5.56 25.75 -0.50
CA ALA A 234 5.99 26.42 -1.75
C ALA A 234 7.41 25.98 -2.15
N ASP A 235 8.34 25.92 -1.21
CA ASP A 235 9.72 25.49 -1.46
C ASP A 235 9.76 24.01 -1.84
N TYR A 236 8.95 23.17 -1.17
CA TYR A 236 8.84 21.77 -1.54
C TYR A 236 8.31 21.62 -2.97
N HIS A 237 7.23 22.31 -3.32
CA HIS A 237 6.67 22.27 -4.68
C HIS A 237 7.68 22.71 -5.73
N ALA A 238 8.40 23.80 -5.45
CA ALA A 238 9.40 24.33 -6.39
C ALA A 238 10.50 23.33 -6.75
N HIS A 239 10.89 22.45 -5.79
CA HIS A 239 11.99 21.49 -5.98
C HIS A 239 11.51 20.06 -6.26
N TYR A 240 10.38 19.61 -5.72
CA TYR A 240 9.92 18.22 -5.74
C TYR A 240 8.46 18.05 -6.18
N GLY A 241 7.73 19.12 -6.49
CA GLY A 241 6.37 19.04 -7.01
C GLY A 241 6.36 18.52 -8.45
N LEU A 242 5.55 17.51 -8.76
CA LEU A 242 5.36 17.03 -10.12
C LEU A 242 4.34 17.92 -10.85
N ASP A 243 4.83 18.67 -11.82
CA ASP A 243 4.08 19.52 -12.73
C ASP A 243 4.27 19.08 -14.19
N THR A 244 3.64 19.78 -15.14
CA THR A 244 3.71 19.46 -16.57
C THR A 244 5.14 19.55 -17.12
N ARG A 245 5.94 20.52 -16.65
CA ARG A 245 7.33 20.68 -17.08
C ARG A 245 8.17 19.47 -16.67
N ARG A 246 8.03 19.02 -15.43
CA ARG A 246 8.76 17.87 -14.90
C ARG A 246 8.31 16.57 -15.51
N LEU A 247 7.00 16.37 -15.68
CA LEU A 247 6.49 15.17 -16.33
C LEU A 247 7.01 15.01 -17.77
N ALA A 248 7.28 16.13 -18.47
CA ALA A 248 7.85 16.10 -19.81
C ALA A 248 9.31 15.59 -19.87
N LEU A 249 10.01 15.46 -18.73
CA LEU A 249 11.36 14.85 -18.63
C LEU A 249 11.28 13.31 -18.61
N ALA A 250 10.13 12.76 -18.21
CA ALA A 250 9.88 11.32 -18.22
C ALA A 250 9.52 10.83 -19.64
N LYS A 251 9.38 9.52 -19.80
CA LYS A 251 8.93 8.95 -21.08
C LYS A 251 7.51 9.43 -21.43
N PRO A 252 7.15 9.53 -22.73
CA PRO A 252 5.83 10.01 -23.17
C PRO A 252 4.64 9.20 -22.66
N ASP A 253 4.85 7.94 -22.29
CA ASP A 253 3.86 7.01 -21.75
C ASP A 253 4.02 6.75 -20.24
N CYS A 254 4.80 7.58 -19.56
CA CYS A 254 5.05 7.50 -18.13
C CYS A 254 3.75 7.42 -17.33
N GLN A 255 3.69 6.49 -16.39
CA GLN A 255 2.57 6.33 -15.48
C GLN A 255 2.80 7.11 -14.19
N VAL A 256 1.83 7.92 -13.77
CA VAL A 256 1.88 8.68 -12.51
C VAL A 256 0.96 8.05 -11.49
N LEU A 257 1.52 7.60 -10.37
CA LEU A 257 0.84 6.98 -9.25
C LEU A 257 0.92 7.87 -7.99
N HIS A 258 -0.05 7.70 -7.09
CA HIS A 258 -0.05 8.33 -5.77
C HIS A 258 -0.94 7.52 -4.81
N PRO A 259 -0.44 7.05 -3.66
CA PRO A 259 -1.23 6.21 -2.73
C PRO A 259 -2.38 6.96 -2.04
N GLY A 260 -2.35 8.30 -2.12
CA GLY A 260 -3.34 9.20 -1.51
C GLY A 260 -3.30 9.24 0.03
N PRO A 261 -3.95 10.25 0.64
CA PRO A 261 -4.58 11.41 0.00
C PRO A 261 -3.55 12.35 -0.65
N ILE A 262 -3.97 13.08 -1.68
CA ILE A 262 -3.13 14.04 -2.40
C ILE A 262 -3.17 15.40 -1.70
N ASN A 263 -2.02 16.04 -1.52
CA ASN A 263 -1.93 17.47 -1.22
C ASN A 263 -1.74 18.22 -2.56
N ARG A 264 -2.85 18.57 -3.20
CA ARG A 264 -2.84 19.23 -4.52
C ARG A 264 -2.07 20.55 -4.46
N GLY A 265 -1.15 20.74 -5.42
CA GLY A 265 -0.28 21.92 -5.48
C GLY A 265 0.93 21.86 -4.53
N ILE A 266 1.15 20.74 -3.85
CA ILE A 266 2.37 20.49 -3.05
C ILE A 266 3.22 19.42 -3.75
N GLU A 267 2.91 18.15 -3.59
CA GLU A 267 3.68 17.07 -4.24
C GLU A 267 3.29 16.84 -5.70
N ILE A 268 2.07 17.21 -6.09
CA ILE A 268 1.56 17.03 -7.46
C ILE A 268 0.54 18.12 -7.80
N THR A 269 0.62 18.65 -9.01
CA THR A 269 -0.37 19.63 -9.47
C THR A 269 -1.71 18.98 -9.85
N PRO A 270 -2.84 19.72 -9.80
CA PRO A 270 -4.14 19.21 -10.23
C PRO A 270 -4.13 18.67 -11.66
N GLU A 271 -3.44 19.36 -12.57
CA GLU A 271 -3.37 18.98 -13.99
C GLU A 271 -2.74 17.61 -14.19
N ILE A 272 -1.72 17.27 -13.38
CA ILE A 272 -1.07 15.95 -13.43
C ILE A 272 -1.93 14.91 -12.72
N ALA A 273 -2.46 15.24 -11.53
CA ALA A 273 -3.26 14.31 -10.75
C ALA A 273 -4.53 13.83 -11.49
N ASP A 274 -5.11 14.69 -12.32
CA ASP A 274 -6.34 14.42 -13.08
C ASP A 274 -6.05 14.20 -14.59
N GLY A 275 -4.78 14.26 -14.99
CA GLY A 275 -4.34 14.17 -16.39
C GLY A 275 -4.28 12.73 -16.93
N ALA A 276 -3.95 12.61 -18.23
CA ALA A 276 -3.92 11.35 -18.97
C ALA A 276 -2.88 10.33 -18.45
N HIS A 277 -1.83 10.80 -17.81
CA HIS A 277 -0.77 9.97 -17.21
C HIS A 277 -1.14 9.41 -15.84
N SER A 278 -2.13 10.03 -15.16
CA SER A 278 -2.57 9.64 -13.84
C SER A 278 -3.18 8.24 -13.82
N ARG A 279 -2.73 7.43 -12.86
CA ARG A 279 -3.27 6.09 -12.55
C ARG A 279 -3.89 6.03 -11.16
N ILE A 280 -4.10 7.18 -10.54
CA ILE A 280 -4.54 7.29 -9.15
C ILE A 280 -5.91 6.66 -8.91
N LEU A 281 -6.85 6.85 -9.83
CA LEU A 281 -8.17 6.21 -9.73
C LEU A 281 -8.13 4.74 -10.14
N ASP A 282 -7.21 4.34 -11.04
CA ASP A 282 -6.94 2.94 -11.33
C ASP A 282 -6.40 2.22 -10.07
N GLN A 283 -5.48 2.83 -9.32
CA GLN A 283 -5.00 2.31 -8.03
C GLN A 283 -6.17 2.09 -7.05
N VAL A 284 -7.11 3.03 -6.96
CA VAL A 284 -8.28 2.89 -6.08
C VAL A 284 -9.14 1.69 -6.49
N ALA A 285 -9.41 1.54 -7.78
CA ALA A 285 -10.18 0.41 -8.32
C ALA A 285 -9.45 -0.92 -8.13
N ASN A 286 -8.16 -0.97 -8.45
CA ASN A 286 -7.28 -2.12 -8.26
C ASN A 286 -7.15 -2.51 -6.78
N GLY A 287 -7.25 -1.54 -5.88
CA GLY A 287 -7.22 -1.78 -4.45
C GLY A 287 -8.33 -2.71 -3.95
N VAL A 288 -9.52 -2.65 -4.53
CA VAL A 288 -10.61 -3.57 -4.18
C VAL A 288 -10.30 -4.98 -4.70
N ALA A 289 -9.91 -5.09 -5.97
CA ALA A 289 -9.60 -6.38 -6.60
C ALA A 289 -8.42 -7.10 -5.93
N THR A 290 -7.36 -6.36 -5.60
CA THR A 290 -6.19 -6.87 -4.87
C THR A 290 -6.57 -7.42 -3.50
N ARG A 291 -7.40 -6.68 -2.74
CA ARG A 291 -7.88 -7.11 -1.42
C ARG A 291 -8.82 -8.32 -1.52
N MET A 292 -9.62 -8.41 -2.59
CA MET A 292 -10.38 -9.63 -2.88
C MET A 292 -9.46 -10.83 -3.14
N ALA A 293 -8.38 -10.65 -3.92
CA ALA A 293 -7.42 -11.71 -4.20
C ALA A 293 -6.69 -12.19 -2.92
N VAL A 294 -6.31 -11.26 -2.05
CA VAL A 294 -5.68 -11.55 -0.75
C VAL A 294 -6.64 -12.33 0.16
N LEU A 295 -7.88 -11.84 0.34
CA LEU A 295 -8.88 -12.52 1.16
C LEU A 295 -9.20 -13.91 0.63
N ALA A 296 -9.37 -14.07 -0.69
CA ALA A 296 -9.58 -15.35 -1.31
C ALA A 296 -8.38 -16.30 -1.15
N GLN A 297 -7.14 -15.79 -1.17
CA GLN A 297 -5.94 -16.60 -0.95
C GLN A 297 -5.85 -17.15 0.47
N LEU A 298 -6.31 -16.37 1.44
CA LEU A 298 -6.21 -16.72 2.86
C LEU A 298 -7.38 -17.58 3.34
N LEU A 299 -8.59 -17.34 2.84
CA LEU A 299 -9.83 -17.84 3.43
C LEU A 299 -10.63 -18.79 2.55
N ALA A 300 -10.40 -18.79 1.23
CA ALA A 300 -11.13 -19.72 0.36
C ALA A 300 -10.70 -21.17 0.62
N PRO A 301 -11.60 -22.14 0.48
CA PRO A 301 -11.23 -23.54 0.51
C PRO A 301 -10.13 -23.85 -0.51
N PRO A 302 -9.23 -24.79 -0.25
CA PRO A 302 -8.31 -25.27 -1.27
C PRO A 302 -9.10 -25.77 -2.48
N ALA A 303 -8.64 -25.35 -3.69
CA ALA A 303 -9.26 -25.74 -4.95
C ALA A 303 -9.06 -27.23 -5.26
#